data_de674ac4126306b4fe693a341b3aa877
#
_entry.id   de674ac4126306b4fe693a341b3aa877
#
_cell.length_a   1.000
_cell.length_b   1.000
_cell.length_c   1.000
_cell.angle_alpha   90.00
_cell.angle_beta   90.00
_cell.angle_gamma   90.00
#
_symmetry.space_group_name_H-M   'P 1'
#
loop_
_entity.id
_entity.type
_entity.pdbx_description
1 polymer ?
#
loop_
_entity_poly.entity_id
_entity_poly.type
_entity_poly.pdbx_seq_one_letter_code
_entity_poly.pdbx_strand_id
1 'polypeptide(L)'
;MKSEELFSLAKTLIPGGVSSPVRAIKPYPFYTAKAEGSHLTTVDGATYIDCCMGYGPLLLGHARPEIKTAIADRLEKGWLYGTPIPEEPEFAGLIAGDHPGIDMVRFVSSGSEATMAAIRLARGFTGKSDIVKIEGGFHGAHDAVLVKAGSGATTMGVPDSAGVLPDLVAHTRQVPYNDPEVLETLLAKNKDIAALIIEPVMQYLQSHSGRARQSRTCC
;
A
#
# COMPACT_ATOMS: atom_id res chain seq x y z
N MET A 1 -5.91 -7.22 -30.36
CA MET A 1 -4.45 -7.34 -30.07
C MET A 1 -4.25 -8.38 -28.99
N LYS A 2 -3.21 -9.21 -29.10
CA LYS A 2 -2.80 -10.16 -28.07
C LYS A 2 -1.94 -9.47 -27.00
N SER A 3 -1.74 -10.13 -25.87
CA SER A 3 -0.95 -9.59 -24.76
C SER A 3 0.46 -9.17 -25.17
N GLU A 4 1.14 -9.94 -25.99
CA GLU A 4 2.47 -9.63 -26.50
C GLU A 4 2.50 -8.33 -27.34
N GLU A 5 1.52 -8.17 -28.23
CA GLU A 5 1.37 -6.97 -29.08
C GLU A 5 1.09 -5.73 -28.22
N LEU A 6 0.17 -5.88 -27.24
CA LEU A 6 -0.16 -4.80 -26.29
C LEU A 6 1.06 -4.39 -25.46
N PHE A 7 1.83 -5.36 -24.99
CA PHE A 7 3.05 -5.05 -24.23
C PHE A 7 4.12 -4.39 -25.10
N SER A 8 4.26 -4.84 -26.34
CA SER A 8 5.18 -4.20 -27.30
C SER A 8 4.81 -2.74 -27.56
N LEU A 9 3.52 -2.45 -27.72
CA LEU A 9 3.02 -1.09 -27.81
C LEU A 9 3.25 -0.30 -26.49
N ALA A 10 2.91 -0.92 -25.36
CA ALA A 10 3.05 -0.28 -24.05
C ALA A 10 4.51 0.17 -23.76
N LYS A 11 5.50 -0.61 -24.17
CA LYS A 11 6.92 -0.24 -24.02
C LYS A 11 7.32 1.04 -24.76
N THR A 12 6.58 1.44 -25.77
CA THR A 12 6.85 2.70 -26.50
C THR A 12 6.20 3.91 -25.82
N LEU A 13 5.23 3.70 -24.91
CA LEU A 13 4.41 4.75 -24.32
C LEU A 13 4.53 4.84 -22.78
N ILE A 14 4.88 3.73 -22.15
CA ILE A 14 4.92 3.60 -20.69
C ILE A 14 6.32 3.13 -20.28
N PRO A 15 7.02 3.80 -19.36
CA PRO A 15 8.33 3.36 -18.87
C PRO A 15 8.30 1.90 -18.40
N GLY A 16 9.13 1.04 -19.02
CA GLY A 16 9.13 -0.40 -18.76
C GLY A 16 7.89 -1.16 -19.24
N GLY A 17 6.96 -0.51 -19.96
CA GLY A 17 5.73 -1.12 -20.49
C GLY A 17 4.63 -1.39 -19.45
N VAL A 18 4.81 -0.97 -18.20
CA VAL A 18 3.84 -1.17 -17.10
C VAL A 18 3.81 0.04 -16.17
N SER A 19 2.62 0.37 -15.65
CA SER A 19 2.46 1.48 -14.69
C SER A 19 2.82 1.11 -13.24
N SER A 20 3.19 -0.16 -12.99
CA SER A 20 3.68 -0.60 -11.69
C SER A 20 4.67 -1.76 -11.87
N PRO A 21 5.84 -1.73 -11.21
CA PRO A 21 6.86 -2.78 -11.32
C PRO A 21 6.35 -4.18 -11.02
N VAL A 22 5.38 -4.33 -10.12
CA VAL A 22 4.80 -5.64 -9.76
C VAL A 22 4.02 -6.29 -10.92
N ARG A 23 3.69 -5.53 -11.96
CA ARG A 23 3.04 -6.03 -13.18
C ARG A 23 4.04 -6.48 -14.26
N ALA A 24 5.35 -6.29 -14.04
CA ALA A 24 6.40 -6.64 -14.99
C ALA A 24 6.69 -8.15 -14.97
N ILE A 25 5.76 -8.95 -15.49
CA ILE A 25 5.88 -10.42 -15.61
C ILE A 25 6.64 -10.75 -16.90
N LYS A 26 7.55 -11.73 -16.83
CA LYS A 26 8.31 -12.22 -18.00
C LYS A 26 7.63 -13.41 -18.65
N PRO A 27 7.69 -13.55 -19.98
CA PRO A 27 8.33 -12.65 -20.97
C PRO A 27 7.58 -11.36 -21.23
N TYR A 28 6.29 -11.34 -20.99
CA TYR A 28 5.37 -10.20 -21.03
C TYR A 28 4.18 -10.46 -20.09
N PRO A 29 3.56 -9.42 -19.50
CA PRO A 29 2.36 -9.58 -18.70
C PRO A 29 1.17 -9.96 -19.61
N PHE A 30 0.26 -10.76 -19.09
CA PHE A 30 -1.05 -10.91 -19.72
C PHE A 30 -1.89 -9.65 -19.49
N TYR A 31 -2.77 -9.34 -20.42
CA TYR A 31 -3.71 -8.23 -20.32
C TYR A 31 -5.11 -8.78 -20.06
N THR A 32 -5.76 -8.29 -19.01
CA THR A 32 -7.11 -8.70 -18.64
C THR A 32 -8.12 -7.99 -19.53
N ALA A 33 -9.00 -8.78 -20.17
CA ALA A 33 -10.12 -8.27 -20.97
C ALA A 33 -11.38 -8.07 -20.11
N LYS A 34 -11.65 -9.00 -19.18
CA LYS A 34 -12.78 -8.95 -18.24
C LYS A 34 -12.50 -9.77 -17.00
N ALA A 35 -13.23 -9.47 -15.93
CA ALA A 35 -13.18 -10.27 -14.72
C ALA A 35 -14.57 -10.34 -14.08
N GLU A 36 -14.89 -11.50 -13.44
CA GLU A 36 -16.16 -11.76 -12.78
C GLU A 36 -15.94 -12.73 -11.62
N GLY A 37 -16.49 -12.44 -10.45
CA GLY A 37 -16.27 -13.22 -9.24
C GLY A 37 -14.79 -13.37 -8.93
N SER A 38 -14.29 -14.59 -8.84
CA SER A 38 -12.88 -14.91 -8.62
C SER A 38 -12.07 -15.12 -9.90
N HIS A 39 -12.65 -14.90 -11.07
CA HIS A 39 -12.00 -15.21 -12.35
C HIS A 39 -11.70 -13.95 -13.17
N LEU A 40 -10.57 -13.98 -13.85
CA LEU A 40 -10.25 -13.00 -14.88
C LEU A 40 -9.98 -13.72 -16.21
N THR A 41 -10.40 -13.09 -17.30
CA THR A 41 -10.18 -13.59 -18.66
C THR A 41 -9.25 -12.62 -19.38
N THR A 42 -8.20 -13.15 -19.98
CA THR A 42 -7.22 -12.36 -20.71
C THR A 42 -7.71 -12.02 -22.12
N VAL A 43 -7.06 -11.05 -22.75
CA VAL A 43 -7.27 -10.75 -24.19
C VAL A 43 -6.89 -11.93 -25.10
N ASP A 44 -6.07 -12.85 -24.61
CA ASP A 44 -5.66 -14.05 -25.34
C ASP A 44 -6.68 -15.20 -25.21
N GLY A 45 -7.73 -15.02 -24.40
CA GLY A 45 -8.80 -16.00 -24.17
C GLY A 45 -8.53 -16.96 -23.00
N ALA A 46 -7.39 -16.86 -22.32
CA ALA A 46 -7.11 -17.68 -21.14
C ALA A 46 -7.88 -17.17 -19.94
N THR A 47 -8.32 -18.07 -19.06
CA THR A 47 -9.01 -17.74 -17.81
C THR A 47 -8.17 -18.21 -16.62
N TYR A 48 -8.04 -17.32 -15.62
CA TYR A 48 -7.29 -17.57 -14.38
C TYR A 48 -8.17 -17.32 -13.17
N ILE A 49 -7.88 -18.00 -12.06
CA ILE A 49 -8.39 -17.62 -10.74
C ILE A 49 -7.52 -16.47 -10.25
N ASP A 50 -8.15 -15.37 -9.89
CA ASP A 50 -7.48 -14.18 -9.37
C ASP A 50 -7.29 -14.29 -7.85
N CYS A 51 -6.11 -14.71 -7.43
CA CYS A 51 -5.71 -14.72 -6.03
C CYS A 51 -5.10 -13.38 -5.57
N CYS A 52 -4.92 -12.43 -6.49
CA CYS A 52 -4.37 -11.11 -6.18
C CYS A 52 -5.45 -10.11 -5.73
N MET A 53 -6.66 -10.22 -6.32
CA MET A 53 -7.85 -9.43 -5.97
C MET A 53 -7.57 -7.92 -5.87
N GLY A 54 -6.80 -7.39 -6.83
CA GLY A 54 -6.41 -5.97 -6.87
C GLY A 54 -5.50 -5.54 -5.72
N TYR A 55 -4.76 -6.45 -5.13
CA TYR A 55 -3.92 -6.27 -3.93
C TYR A 55 -4.73 -5.94 -2.66
N GLY A 56 -5.92 -6.56 -2.53
CA GLY A 56 -6.72 -6.55 -1.31
C GLY A 56 -8.09 -5.89 -1.39
N PRO A 57 -8.34 -4.82 -2.16
CA PRO A 57 -9.63 -4.12 -2.10
C PRO A 57 -10.83 -4.91 -2.67
N LEU A 58 -10.59 -5.93 -3.50
CA LEU A 58 -11.68 -6.71 -4.13
C LEU A 58 -12.15 -7.90 -3.26
N LEU A 59 -12.40 -7.68 -1.98
CA LEU A 59 -12.84 -8.72 -1.04
C LEU A 59 -14.09 -9.49 -1.50
N LEU A 60 -14.99 -8.83 -2.24
CA LEU A 60 -16.25 -9.39 -2.71
C LEU A 60 -16.18 -9.95 -4.14
N GLY A 61 -15.00 -9.95 -4.75
CA GLY A 61 -14.81 -10.39 -6.13
C GLY A 61 -15.10 -9.31 -7.16
N HIS A 62 -14.78 -9.67 -8.42
CA HIS A 62 -14.98 -8.79 -9.56
C HIS A 62 -16.45 -8.68 -9.96
N ALA A 63 -16.84 -7.52 -10.43
CA ALA A 63 -18.14 -7.22 -11.06
C ALA A 63 -19.37 -7.67 -10.25
N ARG A 64 -19.29 -7.63 -8.92
CA ARG A 64 -20.41 -8.00 -8.05
C ARG A 64 -21.65 -7.18 -8.39
N PRO A 65 -22.82 -7.83 -8.61
CA PRO A 65 -24.02 -7.15 -9.13
C PRO A 65 -24.47 -5.95 -8.31
N GLU A 66 -24.47 -6.09 -6.97
CA GLU A 66 -24.93 -5.03 -6.06
C GLU A 66 -24.03 -3.80 -6.11
N ILE A 67 -22.69 -4.01 -6.20
CA ILE A 67 -21.70 -2.92 -6.32
C ILE A 67 -21.83 -2.27 -7.69
N LYS A 68 -21.98 -3.07 -8.76
CA LYS A 68 -22.17 -2.55 -10.12
C LYS A 68 -23.42 -1.67 -10.21
N THR A 69 -24.54 -2.10 -9.63
CA THR A 69 -25.77 -1.31 -9.60
C THR A 69 -25.56 0.01 -8.83
N ALA A 70 -25.00 -0.05 -7.63
CA ALA A 70 -24.74 1.15 -6.84
C ALA A 70 -23.84 2.16 -7.54
N ILE A 71 -22.80 1.68 -8.27
CA ILE A 71 -21.95 2.55 -9.06
C ILE A 71 -22.73 3.16 -10.26
N ALA A 72 -23.52 2.36 -10.96
CA ALA A 72 -24.33 2.85 -12.09
C ALA A 72 -25.32 3.93 -11.64
N ASP A 73 -26.04 3.71 -10.55
CA ASP A 73 -26.97 4.68 -9.96
C ASP A 73 -26.28 5.98 -9.53
N ARG A 74 -25.02 5.86 -9.07
CA ARG A 74 -24.22 7.04 -8.70
C ARG A 74 -23.76 7.83 -9.91
N LEU A 75 -23.40 7.18 -11.00
CA LEU A 75 -22.99 7.84 -12.24
C LEU A 75 -24.07 8.78 -12.80
N GLU A 76 -25.36 8.43 -12.63
CA GLU A 76 -26.48 9.28 -13.04
C GLU A 76 -26.55 10.62 -12.25
N LYS A 77 -25.94 10.66 -11.06
CA LYS A 77 -25.88 11.85 -10.19
C LYS A 77 -24.58 12.63 -10.32
N GLY A 78 -23.66 12.14 -11.13
CA GLY A 78 -22.29 12.61 -11.18
C GLY A 78 -21.39 11.96 -10.12
N TRP A 79 -20.09 12.02 -10.32
CA TRP A 79 -19.10 11.30 -9.48
C TRP A 79 -17.90 12.13 -9.03
N LEU A 80 -17.77 13.36 -9.50
CA LEU A 80 -16.67 14.26 -9.13
C LEU A 80 -17.21 15.64 -8.80
N TYR A 81 -17.05 16.03 -7.54
CA TYR A 81 -17.49 17.34 -7.05
C TYR A 81 -16.35 18.06 -6.33
N GLY A 82 -16.32 19.37 -6.44
CA GLY A 82 -15.44 20.22 -5.63
C GLY A 82 -16.03 20.56 -4.24
N THR A 83 -17.10 19.87 -3.84
CA THR A 83 -17.83 20.09 -2.59
C THR A 83 -18.04 18.79 -1.84
N PRO A 84 -18.26 18.82 -0.51
CA PRO A 84 -18.65 17.65 0.26
C PRO A 84 -19.94 17.01 -0.25
N ILE A 85 -20.08 15.71 -0.04
CA ILE A 85 -21.26 14.91 -0.38
C ILE A 85 -21.82 14.21 0.85
N PRO A 86 -23.13 13.90 0.88
CA PRO A 86 -23.78 13.26 2.05
C PRO A 86 -23.16 11.92 2.45
N GLU A 87 -22.64 11.18 1.49
CA GLU A 87 -22.04 9.87 1.72
C GLU A 87 -20.71 9.91 2.49
N GLU A 88 -20.00 11.06 2.52
CA GLU A 88 -18.76 11.18 3.29
C GLU A 88 -18.98 11.03 4.80
N PRO A 89 -19.86 11.81 5.46
CA PRO A 89 -20.11 11.62 6.89
C PRO A 89 -20.79 10.29 7.20
N GLU A 90 -21.63 9.74 6.32
CA GLU A 90 -22.22 8.42 6.48
C GLU A 90 -21.14 7.34 6.54
N PHE A 91 -20.22 7.33 5.57
CA PHE A 91 -19.14 6.34 5.52
C PHE A 91 -18.12 6.53 6.66
N ALA A 92 -17.82 7.78 7.03
CA ALA A 92 -16.97 8.06 8.20
C ALA A 92 -17.61 7.51 9.49
N GLY A 93 -18.94 7.63 9.64
CA GLY A 93 -19.68 7.09 10.77
C GLY A 93 -19.63 5.57 10.86
N LEU A 94 -19.71 4.87 9.72
CA LEU A 94 -19.55 3.42 9.68
C LEU A 94 -18.16 2.98 10.14
N ILE A 95 -17.10 3.64 9.65
CA ILE A 95 -15.73 3.33 10.04
C ILE A 95 -15.51 3.59 11.54
N ALA A 96 -15.92 4.74 12.03
CA ALA A 96 -15.77 5.09 13.45
C ALA A 96 -16.59 4.16 14.37
N GLY A 97 -17.76 3.69 13.91
CA GLY A 97 -18.60 2.75 14.66
C GLY A 97 -18.00 1.35 14.77
N ASP A 98 -17.30 0.90 13.73
CA ASP A 98 -16.75 -0.45 13.67
C ASP A 98 -15.34 -0.55 14.32
N HIS A 99 -14.64 0.56 14.48
CA HIS A 99 -13.26 0.60 14.99
C HIS A 99 -13.16 1.40 16.30
N PRO A 100 -13.11 0.75 17.46
CA PRO A 100 -12.90 1.43 18.74
C PRO A 100 -11.60 2.25 18.74
N GLY A 101 -11.69 3.52 19.13
CA GLY A 101 -10.55 4.45 19.15
C GLY A 101 -10.37 5.27 17.87
N ILE A 102 -11.27 5.17 16.90
CA ILE A 102 -11.34 6.09 15.77
C ILE A 102 -12.47 7.09 16.02
N ASP A 103 -12.12 8.35 16.31
CA ASP A 103 -13.08 9.43 16.52
C ASP A 103 -13.37 10.19 15.21
N MET A 104 -12.37 10.31 14.34
CA MET A 104 -12.45 11.08 13.10
C MET A 104 -11.77 10.36 11.94
N VAL A 105 -12.32 10.54 10.74
CA VAL A 105 -11.81 9.94 9.50
C VAL A 105 -11.51 11.03 8.48
N ARG A 106 -10.39 10.90 7.78
CA ARG A 106 -10.06 11.67 6.60
C ARG A 106 -9.91 10.75 5.40
N PHE A 107 -10.68 11.00 4.36
CA PHE A 107 -10.57 10.28 3.09
C PHE A 107 -9.49 10.89 2.21
N VAL A 108 -8.79 10.02 1.49
CA VAL A 108 -7.78 10.35 0.46
C VAL A 108 -7.91 9.35 -0.68
N SER A 109 -7.24 9.61 -1.81
CA SER A 109 -7.42 8.80 -3.03
C SER A 109 -6.52 7.57 -3.09
N SER A 110 -5.52 7.44 -2.21
CA SER A 110 -4.59 6.29 -2.23
C SER A 110 -4.02 5.99 -0.85
N GLY A 111 -3.52 4.75 -0.66
CA GLY A 111 -2.81 4.37 0.55
C GLY A 111 -1.52 5.18 0.76
N SER A 112 -0.83 5.56 -0.32
CA SER A 112 0.35 6.44 -0.23
C SER A 112 0.02 7.80 0.34
N GLU A 113 -1.10 8.40 -0.04
CA GLU A 113 -1.58 9.65 0.52
C GLU A 113 -2.00 9.49 1.98
N ALA A 114 -2.64 8.37 2.33
CA ALA A 114 -3.03 8.08 3.71
C ALA A 114 -1.82 7.96 4.63
N THR A 115 -0.82 7.17 4.26
CA THR A 115 0.40 6.99 5.06
C THR A 115 1.23 8.26 5.14
N MET A 116 1.33 9.03 4.05
CA MET A 116 1.97 10.34 4.06
C MET A 116 1.26 11.32 5.01
N ALA A 117 -0.06 11.34 4.99
CA ALA A 117 -0.85 12.19 5.89
C ALA A 117 -0.71 11.75 7.35
N ALA A 118 -0.73 10.44 7.63
CA ALA A 118 -0.56 9.89 8.97
C ALA A 118 0.81 10.23 9.57
N ILE A 119 1.89 10.09 8.80
CA ILE A 119 3.24 10.47 9.24
C ILE A 119 3.32 11.98 9.53
N ARG A 120 2.75 12.81 8.66
CA ARG A 120 2.72 14.26 8.87
C ARG A 120 1.94 14.63 10.13
N LEU A 121 0.80 13.97 10.35
CA LEU A 121 -0.01 14.16 11.55
C LEU A 121 0.77 13.76 12.81
N ALA A 122 1.42 12.60 12.81
CA ALA A 122 2.21 12.14 13.94
C ALA A 122 3.35 13.10 14.29
N ARG A 123 4.07 13.59 13.29
CA ARG A 123 5.12 14.62 13.49
C ARG A 123 4.55 15.92 14.02
N GLY A 124 3.45 16.40 13.46
CA GLY A 124 2.80 17.64 13.90
C GLY A 124 2.26 17.55 15.33
N PHE A 125 1.69 16.41 15.71
CA PHE A 125 1.14 16.18 17.04
C PHE A 125 2.23 16.04 18.11
N THR A 126 3.32 15.33 17.80
CA THR A 126 4.38 15.04 18.79
C THR A 126 5.48 16.11 18.83
N GLY A 127 5.61 16.92 17.79
CA GLY A 127 6.76 17.82 17.59
C GLY A 127 8.07 17.10 17.31
N LYS A 128 8.03 15.78 16.99
CA LYS A 128 9.20 14.93 16.74
C LYS A 128 9.37 14.63 15.26
N SER A 129 10.58 14.24 14.87
CA SER A 129 10.98 14.12 13.46
C SER A 129 11.03 12.69 12.95
N ASP A 130 11.52 11.76 13.75
CA ASP A 130 11.80 10.39 13.30
C ASP A 130 10.54 9.53 13.28
N ILE A 131 10.48 8.62 12.31
CA ILE A 131 9.52 7.53 12.28
C ILE A 131 10.25 6.19 12.28
N VAL A 132 9.59 5.16 12.78
CA VAL A 132 10.04 3.78 12.69
C VAL A 132 9.15 3.02 11.71
N LYS A 133 9.75 2.22 10.84
CA LYS A 133 9.03 1.26 10.00
C LYS A 133 9.64 -0.13 10.12
N ILE A 134 8.85 -1.15 9.82
CA ILE A 134 9.36 -2.52 9.74
C ILE A 134 10.11 -2.71 8.42
N GLU A 135 11.25 -3.42 8.45
CA GLU A 135 12.00 -3.82 7.26
C GLU A 135 11.11 -4.64 6.31
N GLY A 136 11.14 -4.30 5.02
CA GLY A 136 10.30 -4.96 4.01
C GLY A 136 8.82 -4.53 4.01
N GLY A 137 8.34 -3.77 5.00
CA GLY A 137 6.97 -3.25 5.02
C GLY A 137 6.73 -2.24 3.89
N PHE A 138 5.59 -2.34 3.21
CA PHE A 138 5.19 -1.42 2.16
C PHE A 138 4.22 -0.38 2.70
N HIS A 139 4.60 0.88 2.64
CA HIS A 139 3.81 2.00 3.17
C HIS A 139 3.54 3.08 2.12
N GLY A 140 3.49 2.70 0.85
CA GLY A 140 3.26 3.61 -0.26
C GLY A 140 4.54 4.07 -0.96
N ALA A 141 4.37 4.98 -1.93
CA ALA A 141 5.45 5.41 -2.85
C ALA A 141 5.98 6.82 -2.54
N HIS A 142 5.70 7.38 -1.36
CA HIS A 142 6.28 8.68 -0.99
C HIS A 142 7.67 8.51 -0.37
N ASP A 143 8.54 9.48 -0.62
CA ASP A 143 9.98 9.41 -0.37
C ASP A 143 10.34 9.02 1.06
N ALA A 144 9.61 9.52 2.06
CA ALA A 144 9.91 9.25 3.46
C ALA A 144 9.88 7.75 3.85
N VAL A 145 9.26 6.88 3.06
CA VAL A 145 9.15 5.43 3.34
C VAL A 145 9.92 4.57 2.35
N LEU A 146 10.51 5.16 1.31
CA LEU A 146 11.34 4.47 0.31
C LEU A 146 12.77 4.28 0.83
N VAL A 147 12.89 3.48 1.85
CA VAL A 147 14.15 3.19 2.57
C VAL A 147 14.55 1.76 2.31
N LYS A 148 15.82 1.56 1.96
CA LYS A 148 16.40 0.26 1.64
C LYS A 148 16.38 -0.66 2.84
N ALA A 149 15.90 -1.89 2.65
CA ALA A 149 15.93 -2.93 3.67
C ALA A 149 17.38 -3.36 4.02
N GLY A 150 17.65 -3.72 5.28
CA GLY A 150 18.87 -4.42 5.68
C GLY A 150 20.01 -3.56 6.20
N SER A 151 19.77 -2.31 6.60
CA SER A 151 20.83 -1.47 7.21
C SER A 151 20.80 -1.41 8.75
N GLY A 152 20.24 -2.39 9.43
CA GLY A 152 20.22 -2.49 10.89
C GLY A 152 19.50 -1.34 11.63
N ALA A 153 18.90 -1.61 12.77
CA ALA A 153 18.05 -0.70 13.56
C ALA A 153 18.73 0.61 14.03
N THR A 154 20.02 0.75 13.82
CA THR A 154 20.80 1.91 14.27
C THR A 154 21.29 2.80 13.13
N THR A 155 21.04 2.42 11.87
CA THR A 155 21.58 3.14 10.71
C THR A 155 20.54 4.13 10.17
N MET A 156 20.99 5.31 9.78
CA MET A 156 20.16 6.29 9.07
C MET A 156 19.63 5.66 7.78
N GLY A 157 18.39 5.98 7.42
CA GLY A 157 17.76 5.47 6.22
C GLY A 157 18.61 5.72 4.95
N VAL A 158 18.75 4.66 4.14
CA VAL A 158 19.40 4.75 2.83
C VAL A 158 18.29 4.67 1.79
N PRO A 159 18.26 5.59 0.78
CA PRO A 159 17.27 5.53 -0.28
C PRO A 159 17.23 4.18 -1.00
N ASP A 160 16.02 3.64 -1.23
CA ASP A 160 15.81 2.40 -1.99
C ASP A 160 15.57 2.68 -3.49
N SER A 161 15.27 3.92 -3.84
CA SER A 161 14.96 4.32 -5.21
C SER A 161 15.87 5.45 -5.67
N ALA A 162 16.31 5.38 -6.92
CA ALA A 162 17.04 6.47 -7.56
C ALA A 162 16.17 7.75 -7.55
N GLY A 163 16.77 8.87 -7.16
CA GLY A 163 16.09 10.17 -7.08
C GLY A 163 15.47 10.50 -5.73
N VAL A 164 15.37 9.55 -4.81
CA VAL A 164 15.00 9.85 -3.41
C VAL A 164 16.21 10.49 -2.72
N LEU A 165 16.03 11.68 -2.16
CA LEU A 165 17.09 12.40 -1.48
C LEU A 165 17.42 11.76 -0.13
N PRO A 166 18.71 11.62 0.24
CA PRO A 166 19.12 11.09 1.55
C PRO A 166 18.45 11.80 2.73
N ASP A 167 18.31 13.11 2.67
CA ASP A 167 17.71 13.91 3.74
C ASP A 167 16.23 13.58 3.98
N LEU A 168 15.50 13.12 2.96
CA LEU A 168 14.08 12.74 3.10
C LEU A 168 13.90 11.42 3.86
N VAL A 169 14.88 10.54 3.78
CA VAL A 169 14.88 9.22 4.44
C VAL A 169 15.71 9.21 5.72
N ALA A 170 16.47 10.25 6.01
CA ALA A 170 17.31 10.37 7.21
C ALA A 170 16.52 10.23 8.52
N HIS A 171 15.24 10.60 8.50
CA HIS A 171 14.31 10.52 9.61
C HIS A 171 13.46 9.24 9.64
N THR A 172 13.86 8.22 8.87
CA THR A 172 13.15 6.93 8.85
C THR A 172 14.06 5.82 9.35
N ARG A 173 13.76 5.31 10.52
CA ARG A 173 14.45 4.19 11.16
C ARG A 173 13.79 2.88 10.75
N GLN A 174 14.57 1.81 10.67
CA GLN A 174 14.03 0.49 10.38
C GLN A 174 14.33 -0.48 11.52
N VAL A 175 13.39 -1.38 11.77
CA VAL A 175 13.56 -2.50 12.69
C VAL A 175 13.13 -3.80 12.00
N PRO A 176 13.76 -4.93 12.33
CA PRO A 176 13.35 -6.23 11.82
C PRO A 176 11.91 -6.56 12.21
N TYR A 177 11.23 -7.33 11.35
CA TYR A 177 9.91 -7.87 11.67
C TYR A 177 10.01 -8.89 12.83
N ASN A 178 9.06 -8.84 13.77
CA ASN A 178 9.01 -9.72 14.95
C ASN A 178 10.26 -9.66 15.87
N ASP A 179 10.89 -8.51 15.97
CA ASP A 179 11.99 -8.27 16.87
C ASP A 179 11.67 -7.11 17.83
N PRO A 180 10.90 -7.37 18.91
CA PRO A 180 10.53 -6.34 19.87
C PRO A 180 11.74 -5.81 20.66
N GLU A 181 12.78 -6.61 20.88
CA GLU A 181 13.96 -6.20 21.64
C GLU A 181 14.74 -5.09 20.93
N VAL A 182 14.88 -5.21 19.60
CA VAL A 182 15.49 -4.17 18.76
C VAL A 182 14.65 -2.91 18.76
N LEU A 183 13.32 -3.03 18.68
CA LEU A 183 12.41 -1.89 18.73
C LEU A 183 12.50 -1.18 20.10
N GLU A 184 12.46 -1.92 21.20
CA GLU A 184 12.59 -1.37 22.56
C GLU A 184 13.92 -0.64 22.75
N THR A 185 15.01 -1.24 22.27
CA THR A 185 16.34 -0.63 22.32
C THR A 185 16.38 0.69 21.54
N LEU A 186 15.77 0.71 20.35
CA LEU A 186 15.68 1.92 19.53
C LEU A 186 14.87 3.02 20.23
N LEU A 187 13.70 2.69 20.78
CA LEU A 187 12.82 3.64 21.48
C LEU A 187 13.47 4.17 22.77
N ALA A 188 14.27 3.35 23.45
CA ALA A 188 15.01 3.78 24.65
C ALA A 188 16.09 4.81 24.30
N LYS A 189 16.80 4.62 23.19
CA LYS A 189 17.94 5.46 22.76
C LYS A 189 17.53 6.71 21.98
N ASN A 190 16.45 6.66 21.20
CA ASN A 190 15.98 7.78 20.39
C ASN A 190 14.67 8.34 20.94
N LYS A 191 14.72 9.54 21.48
CA LYS A 191 13.56 10.24 22.04
C LYS A 191 12.80 11.11 21.01
N ASP A 192 13.33 11.22 19.78
CA ASP A 192 12.74 11.99 18.69
C ASP A 192 11.80 11.18 17.77
N ILE A 193 11.41 9.99 18.21
CA ILE A 193 10.50 9.13 17.43
C ILE A 193 9.07 9.63 17.57
N ALA A 194 8.47 10.05 16.46
CA ALA A 194 7.09 10.51 16.35
C ALA A 194 6.09 9.36 16.28
N ALA A 195 6.41 8.30 15.53
CA ALA A 195 5.51 7.17 15.33
C ALA A 195 6.25 5.90 14.88
N LEU A 196 5.60 4.76 15.10
CA LEU A 196 5.87 3.50 14.41
C LEU A 196 4.77 3.26 13.39
N ILE A 197 5.15 2.97 12.14
CA ILE A 197 4.24 2.54 11.08
C ILE A 197 4.47 1.05 10.79
N ILE A 198 3.40 0.26 10.80
CA ILE A 198 3.46 -1.19 10.70
C ILE A 198 2.27 -1.73 9.90
N GLU A 199 2.50 -2.79 9.13
CA GLU A 199 1.44 -3.65 8.61
C GLU A 199 1.21 -4.77 9.63
N PRO A 200 0.00 -4.93 10.20
CA PRO A 200 -0.29 -6.02 11.14
C PRO A 200 -0.07 -7.40 10.51
N VAL A 201 -0.38 -7.52 9.22
CA VAL A 201 -0.05 -8.66 8.36
C VAL A 201 0.75 -8.13 7.18
N MET A 202 2.03 -8.48 7.12
CA MET A 202 2.91 -7.98 6.06
C MET A 202 2.49 -8.52 4.70
N GLN A 203 2.20 -7.62 3.77
CA GLN A 203 1.76 -7.92 2.41
C GLN A 203 2.86 -8.60 1.57
N TYR A 204 4.10 -8.20 1.81
CA TYR A 204 5.28 -8.70 1.12
C TYR A 204 6.27 -9.29 2.12
N LEU A 205 6.03 -10.53 2.54
CA LEU A 205 7.08 -11.34 3.16
C LEU A 205 8.05 -11.72 2.03
N GLN A 206 8.92 -10.79 1.66
CA GLN A 206 10.07 -11.16 0.86
C GLN A 206 10.94 -12.09 1.70
N SER A 207 10.98 -13.36 1.27
CA SER A 207 11.88 -14.39 1.76
C SER A 207 13.33 -14.00 1.44
N HIS A 208 13.93 -13.10 2.24
CA HIS A 208 15.35 -12.78 2.18
C HIS A 208 16.15 -13.50 3.27
N SER A 209 15.55 -14.42 3.99
CA SER A 209 16.29 -15.38 4.81
C SER A 209 15.51 -16.68 4.88
N GLY A 210 16.15 -17.79 4.52
CA GLY A 210 15.61 -19.15 4.56
C GLY A 210 15.31 -19.67 5.96
N ARG A 211 14.56 -18.93 6.77
CA ARG A 211 13.96 -19.34 8.02
C ARG A 211 12.58 -18.73 8.13
N ALA A 212 11.60 -19.43 7.56
CA ALA A 212 10.20 -19.22 7.89
C ALA A 212 10.01 -19.54 9.37
N ARG A 213 10.04 -18.53 10.25
CA ARG A 213 9.43 -18.64 11.57
C ARG A 213 7.95 -18.30 11.39
N GLN A 214 7.11 -19.31 11.56
CA GLN A 214 5.66 -19.14 11.64
C GLN A 214 5.35 -18.06 12.68
N SER A 215 4.76 -16.95 12.20
CA SER A 215 4.23 -15.92 13.07
C SER A 215 3.06 -16.52 13.85
N ARG A 216 3.23 -16.73 15.14
CA ARG A 216 2.10 -16.89 16.06
C ARG A 216 1.62 -15.48 16.41
N THR A 217 0.43 -15.20 15.95
CA THR A 217 -0.58 -14.24 16.44
C THR A 217 -0.13 -13.31 17.58
N CYS A 218 -0.04 -12.02 17.27
CA CYS A 218 -0.29 -10.98 18.25
C CYS A 218 -1.65 -10.35 17.92
N CYS A 219 -2.67 -10.61 18.73
CA CYS A 219 -3.83 -9.75 18.91
C CYS A 219 -3.47 -8.62 19.85
#